data_22aa7634f339acf4d0a170910debea17
#
_entry.id   22aa7634f339acf4d0a170910debea17
#
_cell.length_a   1.000
_cell.length_b   1.000
_cell.length_c   1.000
_cell.angle_alpha   90.00
_cell.angle_beta   90.00
_cell.angle_gamma   90.00
#
_symmetry.space_group_name_H-M   'P 1'
#
loop_
_entity.id
_entity.type
_entity.pdbx_description
1 polymer ?
#
loop_
_entity_poly.entity_id
_entity_poly.type
_entity_poly.pdbx_seq_one_letter_code
_entity_poly.pdbx_strand_id
1 'polypeptide(L)'
;MDYTIKELPESERPREKLEEHGPDNLTDVELLSILLRTGTKGKNVKELSSEILNTYSLDELSDRNLSELKDFEGVSRVKAGQLQAIGELSRRLKTEEREKISSLNDVEAVCGDMKFMEEEVLRVFYLSSGNDLIRREEFDGSVSEVGFRPRDIFKKALNSNASAMILAHNHPSGEASATEKDVEVTEELIDLGGKMGVEVLDHVVVGEEVYSMRKNSKALF
;
A
#
# COMPACT_ATOMS: atom_id res chain seq x y z
N MET A 1 -3.51 -38.43 17.96
CA MET A 1 -4.65 -38.29 18.91
C MET A 1 -5.74 -37.58 18.16
N ASP A 2 -6.91 -38.20 18.00
CA ASP A 2 -8.06 -37.56 17.33
C ASP A 2 -8.73 -36.59 18.30
N TYR A 3 -8.32 -35.33 18.29
CA TYR A 3 -9.04 -34.27 18.99
C TYR A 3 -9.62 -33.26 18.00
N THR A 4 -10.76 -32.71 18.33
CA THR A 4 -11.39 -31.65 17.56
C THR A 4 -10.89 -30.28 18.04
N ILE A 5 -10.93 -29.25 17.21
CA ILE A 5 -10.59 -27.86 17.62
C ILE A 5 -11.40 -27.41 18.85
N LYS A 6 -12.61 -27.95 19.03
CA LYS A 6 -13.48 -27.63 20.18
C LYS A 6 -12.96 -28.17 21.53
N GLU A 7 -12.07 -29.15 21.50
CA GLU A 7 -11.44 -29.73 22.69
C GLU A 7 -10.20 -28.95 23.13
N LEU A 8 -9.71 -28.02 22.29
CA LEU A 8 -8.64 -27.09 22.67
C LEU A 8 -9.21 -26.04 23.66
N PRO A 9 -8.35 -25.51 24.55
CA PRO A 9 -8.66 -24.29 25.31
C PRO A 9 -9.08 -23.18 24.36
N GLU A 10 -9.99 -22.30 24.78
CA GLU A 10 -10.47 -21.20 23.93
C GLU A 10 -9.35 -20.32 23.42
N SER A 11 -8.36 -20.01 24.26
CA SER A 11 -7.16 -19.22 23.89
C SER A 11 -6.29 -19.86 22.82
N GLU A 12 -6.44 -21.16 22.54
CA GLU A 12 -5.67 -21.91 21.51
C GLU A 12 -6.47 -22.16 20.21
N ARG A 13 -7.77 -21.78 20.22
CA ARG A 13 -8.61 -21.91 19.04
C ARG A 13 -8.35 -20.76 18.08
N PRO A 14 -8.04 -21.02 16.79
CA PRO A 14 -7.63 -19.96 15.87
C PRO A 14 -8.62 -18.81 15.71
N ARG A 15 -9.92 -19.05 15.79
CA ARG A 15 -10.94 -18.00 15.64
C ARG A 15 -11.03 -17.10 16.85
N GLU A 16 -11.05 -17.69 18.02
CA GLU A 16 -11.07 -16.99 19.30
C GLU A 16 -9.77 -16.18 19.47
N LYS A 17 -8.64 -16.77 19.09
CA LYS A 17 -7.35 -16.07 19.07
C LYS A 17 -7.34 -14.90 18.08
N LEU A 18 -7.97 -15.02 16.90
CA LEU A 18 -8.14 -13.94 15.94
C LEU A 18 -8.95 -12.78 16.52
N GLU A 19 -10.06 -13.10 17.23
CA GLU A 19 -10.94 -12.10 17.83
C GLU A 19 -10.26 -11.36 18.99
N GLU A 20 -9.46 -12.05 19.80
CA GLU A 20 -8.82 -11.47 20.98
C GLU A 20 -7.52 -10.72 20.64
N HIS A 21 -6.71 -11.22 19.71
CA HIS A 21 -5.35 -10.75 19.49
C HIS A 21 -5.10 -10.17 18.09
N GLY A 22 -6.06 -10.27 17.17
CA GLY A 22 -5.91 -9.82 15.79
C GLY A 22 -5.08 -10.78 14.91
N PRO A 23 -5.06 -10.56 13.59
CA PRO A 23 -4.44 -11.49 12.64
C PRO A 23 -2.91 -11.57 12.76
N ASP A 24 -2.24 -10.50 13.18
CA ASP A 24 -0.78 -10.42 13.27
C ASP A 24 -0.19 -11.35 14.33
N ASN A 25 -1.03 -11.85 15.25
CA ASN A 25 -0.64 -12.75 16.34
C ASN A 25 -0.95 -14.23 16.02
N LEU A 26 -1.43 -14.53 14.81
CA LEU A 26 -1.70 -15.90 14.37
C LEU A 26 -0.55 -16.42 13.52
N THR A 27 -0.26 -17.72 13.68
CA THR A 27 0.64 -18.45 12.78
C THR A 27 -0.05 -18.73 11.43
N ASP A 28 0.72 -18.99 10.38
CA ASP A 28 0.19 -19.37 9.06
C ASP A 28 -0.73 -20.60 9.14
N VAL A 29 -0.40 -21.57 9.98
CA VAL A 29 -1.23 -22.75 10.24
C VAL A 29 -2.58 -22.34 10.82
N GLU A 30 -2.61 -21.40 11.75
CA GLU A 30 -3.84 -20.92 12.37
C GLU A 30 -4.69 -20.11 11.38
N LEU A 31 -4.08 -19.23 10.59
CA LEU A 31 -4.76 -18.49 9.53
C LEU A 31 -5.37 -19.45 8.48
N LEU A 32 -4.59 -20.42 8.01
CA LEU A 32 -5.07 -21.43 7.07
C LEU A 32 -6.18 -22.28 7.66
N SER A 33 -6.12 -22.60 8.97
CA SER A 33 -7.16 -23.36 9.68
C SER A 33 -8.49 -22.60 9.74
N ILE A 34 -8.46 -21.28 9.89
CA ILE A 34 -9.66 -20.44 9.85
C ILE A 34 -10.32 -20.51 8.46
N LEU A 35 -9.53 -20.47 7.40
CA LEU A 35 -10.00 -20.53 6.01
C LEU A 35 -10.59 -21.90 5.65
N LEU A 36 -9.92 -22.98 6.02
CA LEU A 36 -10.34 -24.35 5.74
C LEU A 36 -11.53 -24.80 6.60
N ARG A 37 -11.73 -24.20 7.78
CA ARG A 37 -12.85 -24.36 8.72
C ARG A 37 -12.93 -25.74 9.37
N THR A 38 -12.71 -26.82 8.64
CA THR A 38 -12.86 -28.21 9.10
C THR A 38 -11.70 -29.05 8.57
N GLY A 39 -11.27 -30.03 9.35
CA GLY A 39 -10.36 -31.08 8.91
C GLY A 39 -11.04 -32.17 8.09
N THR A 40 -10.58 -33.40 8.24
CA THR A 40 -11.15 -34.62 7.67
C THR A 40 -11.28 -35.69 8.76
N LYS A 41 -11.77 -36.87 8.39
CA LYS A 41 -11.86 -37.98 9.35
C LYS A 41 -10.47 -38.41 9.81
N GLY A 42 -10.22 -38.34 11.11
CA GLY A 42 -8.92 -38.69 11.70
C GLY A 42 -7.86 -37.59 11.67
N LYS A 43 -8.19 -36.36 11.17
CA LYS A 43 -7.25 -35.26 11.09
C LYS A 43 -7.99 -33.95 11.33
N ASN A 44 -7.63 -33.21 12.38
CA ASN A 44 -8.24 -31.92 12.64
C ASN A 44 -7.75 -30.85 11.63
N VAL A 45 -8.37 -29.66 11.64
CA VAL A 45 -8.05 -28.62 10.66
C VAL A 45 -6.65 -28.02 10.83
N LYS A 46 -6.09 -27.97 12.04
CA LYS A 46 -4.69 -27.51 12.25
C LYS A 46 -3.70 -28.52 11.69
N GLU A 47 -3.97 -29.82 11.85
CA GLU A 47 -3.14 -30.90 11.26
C GLU A 47 -3.20 -30.87 9.73
N LEU A 48 -4.39 -30.69 9.15
CA LEU A 48 -4.56 -30.53 7.70
C LEU A 48 -3.82 -29.30 7.18
N SER A 49 -3.95 -28.16 7.88
CA SER A 49 -3.26 -26.92 7.52
C SER A 49 -1.73 -27.06 7.59
N SER A 50 -1.24 -27.74 8.63
CA SER A 50 0.19 -28.02 8.80
C SER A 50 0.73 -28.92 7.68
N GLU A 51 -0.02 -29.96 7.28
CA GLU A 51 0.36 -30.84 6.18
C GLU A 51 0.46 -30.10 4.85
N ILE A 52 -0.50 -29.21 4.56
CA ILE A 52 -0.49 -28.38 3.36
C ILE A 52 0.74 -27.45 3.37
N LEU A 53 1.01 -26.77 4.50
CA LEU A 53 2.12 -25.82 4.62
C LEU A 53 3.50 -26.50 4.73
N ASN A 54 3.55 -27.78 5.11
CA ASN A 54 4.78 -28.57 5.03
C ASN A 54 5.09 -29.01 3.60
N THR A 55 4.06 -29.07 2.73
CA THR A 55 4.22 -29.47 1.32
C THR A 55 4.46 -28.28 0.41
N TYR A 56 3.77 -27.16 0.69
CA TYR A 56 3.86 -25.91 -0.08
C TYR A 56 4.03 -24.72 0.87
N SER A 57 4.98 -23.84 0.58
CA SER A 57 5.02 -22.51 1.22
C SER A 57 3.78 -21.69 0.85
N LEU A 58 3.49 -20.60 1.58
CA LEU A 58 2.34 -19.74 1.27
C LEU A 58 2.38 -19.17 -0.16
N ASP A 59 3.56 -18.80 -0.64
CA ASP A 59 3.73 -18.29 -2.01
C ASP A 59 3.47 -19.42 -3.03
N GLU A 60 4.02 -20.61 -2.83
CA GLU A 60 3.76 -21.76 -3.71
C GLU A 60 2.30 -22.21 -3.68
N LEU A 61 1.65 -22.15 -2.52
CA LEU A 61 0.24 -22.51 -2.34
C LEU A 61 -0.68 -21.63 -3.18
N SER A 62 -0.34 -20.35 -3.34
CA SER A 62 -1.11 -19.40 -4.13
C SER A 62 -1.12 -19.74 -5.63
N ASP A 63 -0.08 -20.42 -6.11
CA ASP A 63 0.11 -20.75 -7.53
C ASP A 63 -0.39 -22.15 -7.91
N ARG A 64 -0.83 -22.96 -6.91
CA ARG A 64 -1.29 -24.34 -7.16
C ARG A 64 -2.66 -24.36 -7.85
N ASN A 65 -2.81 -25.30 -8.78
CA ASN A 65 -4.09 -25.52 -9.44
C ASN A 65 -5.08 -26.33 -8.57
N LEU A 66 -6.37 -26.31 -8.94
CA LEU A 66 -7.42 -27.02 -8.18
C LEU A 66 -7.17 -28.53 -8.03
N SER A 67 -6.51 -29.16 -9.00
CA SER A 67 -6.22 -30.61 -8.96
C SER A 67 -5.21 -30.90 -7.88
N GLU A 68 -4.08 -30.20 -7.87
CA GLU A 68 -3.00 -30.34 -6.88
C GLU A 68 -3.50 -30.10 -5.45
N LEU A 69 -4.33 -29.10 -5.25
CA LEU A 69 -4.91 -28.80 -3.93
C LEU A 69 -5.89 -29.89 -3.45
N LYS A 70 -6.57 -30.55 -4.38
CA LYS A 70 -7.50 -31.66 -4.06
C LYS A 70 -6.80 -32.99 -3.75
N ASP A 71 -5.51 -33.12 -4.02
CA ASP A 71 -4.73 -34.28 -3.66
C ASP A 71 -4.56 -34.45 -2.14
N PHE A 72 -4.75 -33.37 -1.38
CA PHE A 72 -4.79 -33.42 0.09
C PHE A 72 -6.11 -33.99 0.58
N GLU A 73 -6.02 -35.10 1.35
CA GLU A 73 -7.20 -35.69 1.98
C GLU A 73 -7.90 -34.69 2.91
N GLY A 74 -9.16 -34.38 2.65
CA GLY A 74 -9.94 -33.39 3.40
C GLY A 74 -10.01 -32.00 2.72
N VAL A 75 -9.33 -31.81 1.59
CA VAL A 75 -9.48 -30.62 0.74
C VAL A 75 -10.53 -30.89 -0.35
N SER A 76 -11.75 -30.47 -0.07
CA SER A 76 -12.85 -30.54 -1.05
C SER A 76 -12.65 -29.51 -2.18
N ARG A 77 -13.45 -29.64 -3.26
CA ARG A 77 -13.49 -28.64 -4.34
C ARG A 77 -13.73 -27.23 -3.83
N VAL A 78 -14.55 -27.07 -2.76
CA VAL A 78 -14.86 -25.76 -2.16
C VAL A 78 -13.61 -25.19 -1.46
N LYS A 79 -12.94 -26.01 -0.64
CA LYS A 79 -11.71 -25.59 0.05
C LYS A 79 -10.59 -25.24 -0.94
N ALA A 80 -10.38 -26.08 -1.97
CA ALA A 80 -9.41 -25.79 -3.01
C ALA A 80 -9.73 -24.47 -3.75
N GLY A 81 -10.99 -24.23 -4.07
CA GLY A 81 -11.44 -22.97 -4.67
C GLY A 81 -11.25 -21.74 -3.76
N GLN A 82 -11.46 -21.88 -2.45
CA GLN A 82 -11.17 -20.83 -1.48
C GLN A 82 -9.66 -20.50 -1.43
N LEU A 83 -8.79 -21.49 -1.42
CA LEU A 83 -7.33 -21.30 -1.43
C LEU A 83 -6.88 -20.58 -2.71
N GLN A 84 -7.36 -21.02 -3.87
CA GLN A 84 -7.06 -20.32 -5.13
C GLN A 84 -7.58 -18.90 -5.17
N ALA A 85 -8.81 -18.67 -4.70
CA ALA A 85 -9.38 -17.32 -4.69
C ALA A 85 -8.57 -16.36 -3.80
N ILE A 86 -8.11 -16.83 -2.64
CA ILE A 86 -7.25 -16.04 -1.74
C ILE A 86 -5.88 -15.81 -2.38
N GLY A 87 -5.26 -16.83 -2.98
CA GLY A 87 -4.01 -16.69 -3.73
C GLY A 87 -4.12 -15.64 -4.83
N GLU A 88 -5.18 -15.69 -5.64
CA GLU A 88 -5.42 -14.70 -6.69
C GLU A 88 -5.68 -13.29 -6.14
N LEU A 89 -6.45 -13.16 -5.06
CA LEU A 89 -6.64 -11.87 -4.40
C LEU A 89 -5.32 -11.31 -3.86
N SER A 90 -4.50 -12.14 -3.21
CA SER A 90 -3.17 -11.74 -2.73
C SER A 90 -2.26 -11.34 -3.89
N ARG A 91 -2.30 -12.06 -5.02
CA ARG A 91 -1.55 -11.73 -6.22
C ARG A 91 -1.99 -10.38 -6.80
N ARG A 92 -3.28 -10.12 -6.88
CA ARG A 92 -3.79 -8.81 -7.33
C ARG A 92 -3.38 -7.67 -6.40
N LEU A 93 -3.37 -7.90 -5.11
CA LEU A 93 -2.89 -6.93 -4.13
C LEU A 93 -1.36 -6.73 -4.22
N LYS A 94 -0.59 -7.81 -4.50
CA LYS A 94 0.87 -7.74 -4.72
C LYS A 94 1.23 -7.16 -6.10
N THR A 95 0.38 -7.32 -7.12
CA THR A 95 0.62 -6.86 -8.51
C THR A 95 0.46 -5.34 -8.64
N GLU A 96 -0.04 -4.66 -7.63
CA GLU A 96 0.41 -3.32 -7.36
C GLU A 96 1.87 -3.41 -6.85
N GLU A 97 2.84 -3.70 -7.73
CA GLU A 97 4.21 -3.20 -7.54
C GLU A 97 4.04 -1.70 -7.34
N ARG A 98 4.05 -1.30 -6.07
CA ARG A 98 3.94 0.11 -5.74
C ARG A 98 5.10 0.79 -6.43
N GLU A 99 4.77 1.68 -7.33
CA GLU A 99 5.73 2.48 -8.06
C GLU A 99 6.66 3.14 -7.03
N LYS A 100 7.96 2.90 -7.13
CA LYS A 100 8.92 3.44 -6.17
C LYS A 100 9.44 4.77 -6.69
N ILE A 101 9.33 5.80 -5.89
CA ILE A 101 9.80 7.15 -6.23
C ILE A 101 11.04 7.45 -5.38
N SER A 102 12.23 7.17 -5.93
CA SER A 102 13.52 7.31 -5.23
C SER A 102 14.47 8.30 -5.88
N SER A 103 14.16 8.76 -7.08
CA SER A 103 14.95 9.69 -7.86
C SER A 103 14.09 10.72 -8.58
N LEU A 104 14.70 11.81 -9.05
CA LEU A 104 14.01 12.80 -9.87
C LEU A 104 13.46 12.20 -11.18
N ASN A 105 14.16 11.23 -11.77
CA ASN A 105 13.68 10.53 -12.97
C ASN A 105 12.38 9.75 -12.69
N ASP A 106 12.22 9.17 -11.50
CA ASP A 106 10.99 8.50 -11.11
C ASP A 106 9.85 9.53 -10.97
N VAL A 107 10.15 10.71 -10.39
CA VAL A 107 9.18 11.81 -10.31
C VAL A 107 8.76 12.27 -11.70
N GLU A 108 9.71 12.45 -12.62
CA GLU A 108 9.43 12.82 -14.02
C GLU A 108 8.52 11.78 -14.70
N ALA A 109 8.75 10.49 -14.45
CA ALA A 109 7.94 9.42 -15.01
C ALA A 109 6.47 9.49 -14.54
N VAL A 110 6.22 9.85 -13.27
CA VAL A 110 4.87 9.87 -12.67
C VAL A 110 4.14 11.20 -12.86
N CYS A 111 4.83 12.29 -13.23
CA CYS A 111 4.22 13.61 -13.44
C CYS A 111 4.38 14.15 -14.87
N GLY A 112 5.00 13.39 -15.79
CA GLY A 112 5.29 13.84 -17.14
C GLY A 112 4.04 14.15 -18.00
N ASP A 113 2.89 13.61 -17.66
CA ASP A 113 1.60 13.92 -18.27
C ASP A 113 1.11 15.34 -17.93
N MET A 114 1.55 15.90 -16.80
CA MET A 114 1.12 17.22 -16.32
C MET A 114 1.57 18.35 -17.25
N LYS A 115 2.62 18.17 -18.02
CA LYS A 115 3.09 19.16 -19.02
C LYS A 115 2.07 19.45 -20.13
N PHE A 116 1.08 18.57 -20.32
CA PHE A 116 0.03 18.72 -21.33
C PHE A 116 -1.27 19.25 -20.75
N MET A 117 -1.33 19.55 -19.47
CA MET A 117 -2.52 20.09 -18.82
C MET A 117 -2.65 21.59 -19.13
N GLU A 118 -3.86 22.01 -19.50
CA GLU A 118 -4.19 23.40 -19.82
C GLU A 118 -4.42 24.27 -18.58
N GLU A 119 -4.78 23.62 -17.46
CA GLU A 119 -5.01 24.27 -16.18
C GLU A 119 -3.89 23.89 -15.19
N GLU A 120 -3.62 24.79 -14.24
CA GLU A 120 -2.67 24.53 -13.18
C GLU A 120 -3.27 23.57 -12.15
N VAL A 121 -2.60 22.46 -11.89
CA VAL A 121 -3.01 21.40 -10.97
C VAL A 121 -1.88 21.09 -10.02
N LEU A 122 -2.18 20.93 -8.73
CA LEU A 122 -1.26 20.37 -7.76
C LEU A 122 -1.52 18.87 -7.63
N ARG A 123 -0.51 18.05 -7.90
CA ARG A 123 -0.54 16.60 -7.68
C ARG A 123 0.34 16.26 -6.49
N VAL A 124 -0.18 15.46 -5.56
CA VAL A 124 0.55 15.02 -4.37
C VAL A 124 0.71 13.50 -4.42
N PHE A 125 1.95 13.05 -4.31
CA PHE A 125 2.34 11.65 -4.23
C PHE A 125 2.61 11.31 -2.77
N TYR A 126 1.81 10.42 -2.19
CA TYR A 126 1.95 9.96 -0.81
C TYR A 126 2.76 8.67 -0.78
N LEU A 127 3.81 8.63 0.05
CA LEU A 127 4.83 7.58 0.02
C LEU A 127 4.91 6.85 1.36
N SER A 128 5.28 5.56 1.30
CA SER A 128 5.70 4.78 2.45
C SER A 128 7.09 5.24 2.94
N SER A 129 7.52 4.74 4.11
CA SER A 129 8.90 4.94 4.59
C SER A 129 9.97 4.33 3.67
N GLY A 130 9.58 3.45 2.75
CA GLY A 130 10.44 2.87 1.71
C GLY A 130 10.37 3.60 0.37
N ASN A 131 9.69 4.75 0.29
CA ASN A 131 9.42 5.53 -0.92
C ASN A 131 8.52 4.83 -1.95
N ASP A 132 7.74 3.83 -1.53
CA ASP A 132 6.74 3.24 -2.41
C ASP A 132 5.52 4.17 -2.51
N LEU A 133 5.03 4.38 -3.72
CA LEU A 133 3.83 5.19 -3.96
C LEU A 133 2.60 4.49 -3.38
N ILE A 134 2.05 5.06 -2.30
CA ILE A 134 0.81 4.55 -1.67
C ILE A 134 -0.41 5.07 -2.42
N ARG A 135 -0.40 6.36 -2.78
CA ARG A 135 -1.53 7.07 -3.37
C ARG A 135 -1.06 8.32 -4.08
N ARG A 136 -1.77 8.72 -5.12
CA ARG A 136 -1.67 10.07 -5.71
C ARG A 136 -3.03 10.76 -5.66
N GLU A 137 -3.02 12.07 -5.45
CA GLU A 137 -4.22 12.92 -5.45
C GLU A 137 -3.94 14.19 -6.24
N GLU A 138 -4.96 14.68 -6.89
CA GLU A 138 -4.95 15.97 -7.58
C GLU A 138 -5.82 16.96 -6.84
N PHE A 139 -5.35 18.20 -6.81
CA PHE A 139 -6.05 19.33 -6.24
C PHE A 139 -6.13 20.40 -7.31
N ASP A 140 -7.36 20.79 -7.67
CA ASP A 140 -7.61 21.82 -8.67
C ASP A 140 -7.18 23.18 -8.15
N GLY A 141 -6.56 23.99 -9.01
CA GLY A 141 -6.18 25.36 -8.76
C GLY A 141 -4.70 25.57 -8.52
N SER A 142 -4.27 26.79 -8.81
CA SER A 142 -2.90 27.27 -8.63
C SER A 142 -2.44 27.15 -7.19
N VAL A 143 -1.20 26.77 -7.00
CA VAL A 143 -0.49 26.92 -5.71
C VAL A 143 -0.55 28.38 -5.24
N SER A 144 -0.65 29.31 -6.18
CA SER A 144 -0.71 30.75 -5.94
C SER A 144 -2.10 31.30 -5.58
N GLU A 145 -3.18 30.64 -5.99
CA GLU A 145 -4.57 31.03 -5.69
C GLU A 145 -5.25 29.90 -4.93
N VAL A 146 -5.34 29.98 -3.64
CA VAL A 146 -6.05 29.18 -2.62
C VAL A 146 -7.00 28.07 -3.18
N GLY A 147 -6.50 27.19 -4.06
CA GLY A 147 -7.26 26.05 -4.59
C GLY A 147 -7.28 24.86 -3.63
N PHE A 148 -6.25 24.73 -2.78
CA PHE A 148 -6.15 23.64 -1.79
C PHE A 148 -5.82 24.19 -0.40
N ARG A 149 -6.19 23.42 0.63
CA ARG A 149 -5.79 23.72 2.02
C ARG A 149 -4.78 22.69 2.50
N PRO A 150 -3.72 23.08 3.20
CA PRO A 150 -2.78 22.14 3.82
C PRO A 150 -3.49 21.02 4.59
N ARG A 151 -4.58 21.36 5.29
CA ARG A 151 -5.42 20.39 5.99
C ARG A 151 -5.90 19.23 5.10
N ASP A 152 -6.28 19.50 3.86
CA ASP A 152 -6.85 18.48 2.98
C ASP A 152 -5.76 17.55 2.46
N ILE A 153 -4.56 18.05 2.20
CA ILE A 153 -3.35 17.30 1.86
C ILE A 153 -2.99 16.36 3.02
N PHE A 154 -2.81 16.91 4.24
CA PHE A 154 -2.41 16.10 5.39
C PHE A 154 -3.47 15.12 5.85
N LYS A 155 -4.76 15.43 5.69
CA LYS A 155 -5.84 14.47 5.93
C LYS A 155 -5.70 13.21 5.05
N LYS A 156 -5.34 13.40 3.78
CA LYS A 156 -5.10 12.27 2.85
C LYS A 156 -3.84 11.50 3.24
N ALA A 157 -2.75 12.19 3.61
CA ALA A 157 -1.52 11.58 4.08
C ALA A 157 -1.76 10.66 5.29
N LEU A 158 -2.42 11.17 6.33
CA LEU A 158 -2.72 10.43 7.55
C LEU A 158 -3.65 9.25 7.30
N ASN A 159 -4.70 9.42 6.48
CA ASN A 159 -5.63 8.35 6.14
C ASN A 159 -4.98 7.20 5.34
N SER A 160 -3.91 7.49 4.60
CA SER A 160 -3.14 6.50 3.84
C SER A 160 -1.92 5.96 4.58
N ASN A 161 -1.69 6.37 5.84
CA ASN A 161 -0.50 6.06 6.63
C ASN A 161 0.80 6.41 5.87
N ALA A 162 0.81 7.51 5.13
CA ALA A 162 2.00 7.99 4.44
C ALA A 162 3.03 8.51 5.44
N SER A 163 4.29 8.17 5.21
CA SER A 163 5.44 8.68 5.99
C SER A 163 6.11 9.87 5.32
N ALA A 164 5.90 10.02 4.00
CA ALA A 164 6.44 11.11 3.22
C ALA A 164 5.52 11.49 2.06
N MET A 165 5.76 12.64 1.45
CA MET A 165 5.08 13.06 0.24
C MET A 165 6.00 13.87 -0.69
N ILE A 166 5.68 13.85 -1.98
CA ILE A 166 6.25 14.71 -3.01
C ILE A 166 5.09 15.50 -3.63
N LEU A 167 5.34 16.78 -3.85
CA LEU A 167 4.41 17.70 -4.52
C LEU A 167 4.87 17.91 -5.95
N ALA A 168 3.93 17.98 -6.89
CA ALA A 168 4.19 18.39 -8.27
C ALA A 168 3.08 19.32 -8.73
N HIS A 169 3.42 20.49 -9.29
CA HIS A 169 2.45 21.31 -9.99
C HIS A 169 2.95 21.67 -11.38
N ASN A 170 2.04 21.87 -12.30
CA ASN A 170 2.40 22.25 -13.66
C ASN A 170 2.21 23.74 -13.87
N HIS A 171 3.06 24.31 -14.74
CA HIS A 171 2.87 25.64 -15.29
C HIS A 171 2.40 25.50 -16.75
N PRO A 172 1.15 25.85 -17.08
CA PRO A 172 0.65 25.79 -18.48
C PRO A 172 1.44 26.67 -19.45
N SER A 173 2.17 27.68 -18.92
CA SER A 173 3.10 28.50 -19.73
C SER A 173 4.31 27.73 -20.26
N GLY A 174 4.59 26.52 -19.73
CA GLY A 174 5.77 25.73 -20.03
C GLY A 174 7.03 26.13 -19.25
N GLU A 175 6.98 27.19 -18.45
CA GLU A 175 8.13 27.63 -17.65
C GLU A 175 8.34 26.73 -16.44
N ALA A 176 9.48 26.03 -16.38
CA ALA A 176 9.86 25.16 -15.27
C ALA A 176 10.71 25.91 -14.23
N SER A 177 10.06 26.80 -13.48
CA SER A 177 10.71 27.56 -12.40
C SER A 177 9.73 27.80 -11.25
N ALA A 178 10.22 27.73 -10.01
CA ALA A 178 9.39 28.00 -8.84
C ALA A 178 9.21 29.52 -8.64
N THR A 179 7.99 29.97 -8.39
CA THR A 179 7.67 31.34 -7.98
C THR A 179 7.95 31.53 -6.49
N GLU A 180 7.97 32.79 -6.02
CA GLU A 180 8.07 33.09 -4.59
C GLU A 180 6.92 32.46 -3.79
N LYS A 181 5.73 32.42 -4.37
CA LYS A 181 4.54 31.82 -3.77
C LYS A 181 4.67 30.30 -3.61
N ASP A 182 5.24 29.62 -4.60
CA ASP A 182 5.52 28.17 -4.51
C ASP A 182 6.47 27.86 -3.36
N VAL A 183 7.47 28.73 -3.17
CA VAL A 183 8.40 28.60 -2.05
C VAL A 183 7.69 28.78 -0.71
N GLU A 184 6.90 29.85 -0.53
CA GLU A 184 6.15 30.11 0.71
C GLU A 184 5.26 28.93 1.09
N VAL A 185 4.45 28.44 0.13
CA VAL A 185 3.55 27.29 0.36
C VAL A 185 4.32 26.00 0.66
N THR A 186 5.43 25.79 -0.02
CA THR A 186 6.27 24.63 0.23
C THR A 186 6.85 24.63 1.63
N GLU A 187 7.36 25.77 2.10
CA GLU A 187 7.90 25.94 3.46
C GLU A 187 6.83 25.73 4.54
N GLU A 188 5.59 26.23 4.30
CA GLU A 188 4.45 25.95 5.18
C GLU A 188 4.17 24.45 5.27
N LEU A 189 4.15 23.75 4.13
CA LEU A 189 3.91 22.30 4.10
C LEU A 189 5.03 21.51 4.75
N ILE A 190 6.29 21.92 4.62
CA ILE A 190 7.45 21.30 5.29
C ILE A 190 7.31 21.42 6.82
N ASP A 191 7.01 22.63 7.33
CA ASP A 191 6.83 22.85 8.77
C ASP A 191 5.67 22.02 9.34
N LEU A 192 4.54 22.00 8.65
CA LEU A 192 3.39 21.18 9.03
C LEU A 192 3.69 19.69 8.95
N GLY A 193 4.40 19.27 7.91
CA GLY A 193 4.80 17.87 7.71
C GLY A 193 5.68 17.35 8.83
N GLY A 194 6.67 18.14 9.23
CA GLY A 194 7.53 17.82 10.37
C GLY A 194 6.76 17.66 11.68
N LYS A 195 5.71 18.45 11.91
CA LYS A 195 4.83 18.35 13.09
C LYS A 195 3.90 17.13 13.04
N MET A 196 3.51 16.68 11.85
CA MET A 196 2.57 15.56 11.64
C MET A 196 3.26 14.22 11.38
N GLY A 197 4.60 14.18 11.29
CA GLY A 197 5.35 12.98 10.97
C GLY A 197 5.20 12.54 9.50
N VAL A 198 4.96 13.48 8.59
CA VAL A 198 4.87 13.26 7.14
C VAL A 198 5.87 14.17 6.45
N GLU A 199 7.01 13.64 6.07
CA GLU A 199 8.11 14.42 5.47
C GLU A 199 7.74 14.89 4.04
N VAL A 200 7.97 16.16 3.74
CA VAL A 200 7.89 16.68 2.36
C VAL A 200 9.26 16.48 1.72
N LEU A 201 9.37 15.51 0.81
CA LEU A 201 10.65 15.13 0.22
C LEU A 201 11.10 16.08 -0.90
N ASP A 202 10.18 16.57 -1.71
CA ASP A 202 10.45 17.52 -2.78
C ASP A 202 9.14 18.23 -3.19
N HIS A 203 9.30 19.35 -3.86
CA HIS A 203 8.26 20.01 -4.64
C HIS A 203 8.81 20.31 -6.04
N VAL A 204 8.16 19.74 -7.06
CA VAL A 204 8.61 19.90 -8.45
C VAL A 204 7.65 20.76 -9.25
N VAL A 205 8.19 21.58 -10.12
CA VAL A 205 7.45 22.37 -11.10
C VAL A 205 7.59 21.71 -12.46
N VAL A 206 6.47 21.41 -13.09
CA VAL A 206 6.40 20.72 -14.39
C VAL A 206 6.08 21.75 -15.48
N GLY A 207 7.06 22.01 -16.30
CA GLY A 207 6.96 22.81 -17.51
C GLY A 207 7.41 22.00 -18.72
N GLU A 208 8.18 22.58 -19.62
CA GLU A 208 8.86 21.83 -20.70
C GLU A 208 9.82 20.78 -20.10
N GLU A 209 10.45 21.12 -18.97
CA GLU A 209 11.29 20.26 -18.16
C GLU A 209 10.69 20.13 -16.75
N VAL A 210 11.26 19.26 -15.91
CA VAL A 210 10.89 19.14 -14.51
C VAL A 210 11.94 19.83 -13.62
N TYR A 211 11.48 20.79 -12.83
CA TYR A 211 12.30 21.56 -11.93
C TYR A 211 12.08 21.15 -10.47
N SER A 212 13.09 20.60 -9.82
CA SER A 212 13.05 20.23 -8.39
C SER A 212 13.46 21.42 -7.51
N MET A 213 12.62 21.80 -6.60
CA MET A 213 12.91 22.88 -5.65
C MET A 213 13.99 22.45 -4.65
N ARG A 214 13.97 21.20 -4.18
CA ARG A 214 14.99 20.63 -3.29
C ARG A 214 16.37 20.67 -3.94
N LYS A 215 16.50 20.15 -5.17
CA LYS A 215 17.78 20.12 -5.88
C LYS A 215 18.35 21.53 -6.12
N ASN A 216 17.49 22.52 -6.30
CA ASN A 216 17.86 23.91 -6.54
C ASN A 216 17.90 24.76 -5.27
N SER A 217 17.77 24.16 -4.09
CA SER A 217 17.82 24.82 -2.77
C SER A 217 16.86 25.99 -2.67
N LYS A 218 15.63 25.87 -3.20
CA LYS A 218 14.62 26.94 -3.18
C LYS A 218 13.74 26.90 -1.94
N ALA A 219 13.73 25.79 -1.20
CA ALA A 219 13.07 25.66 0.09
C ALA A 219 13.95 24.86 1.06
N LEU A 220 13.67 24.89 2.35
CA LEU A 220 14.41 24.21 3.41
C LEU A 220 13.80 22.80 3.64
N PHE A 221 14.13 21.85 2.78
CA PHE A 221 13.73 20.43 2.89
C PHE A 221 14.53 19.68 3.96
#